data_de86585f12d98490257d0d9e8ccf0fd6
#
_entry.id   de86585f12d98490257d0d9e8ccf0fd6
#
_cell.length_a   1.000
_cell.length_b   1.000
_cell.length_c   1.000
_cell.angle_alpha   90.00
_cell.angle_beta   90.00
_cell.angle_gamma   90.00
#
_symmetry.space_group_name_H-M   'P 1'
#
loop_
_entity.id
_entity.type
_entity.pdbx_description
1 polymer ?
#
loop_
_entity_poly.entity_id
_entity_poly.type
_entity_poly.pdbx_seq_one_letter_code
_entity_poly.pdbx_strand_id
1 'polypeptide(L)'
;MTKDELKQRICESVDRRRSQIEGIGDQIMVNPELGFKEFETAKLVANTMEEFGFQTETGLARTGVKAVLKGKNPGPTVALIGELDSLGVADHPMVNPETGAAHACGHNAQI
;
A
#
# COMPACT_ATOMS: atom_id res chain seq x y z
N MET A 1 -27.82 -8.43 -6.23
CA MET A 1 -26.62 -9.04 -5.62
C MET A 1 -26.77 -8.98 -4.12
N THR A 2 -26.71 -10.13 -3.47
CA THR A 2 -26.72 -10.23 -2.02
C THR A 2 -25.37 -9.82 -1.42
N LYS A 3 -25.34 -9.58 -0.11
CA LYS A 3 -24.10 -9.26 0.61
C LYS A 3 -23.07 -10.40 0.51
N ASP A 4 -23.53 -11.64 0.54
CA ASP A 4 -22.65 -12.81 0.49
C ASP A 4 -22.10 -13.05 -0.92
N GLU A 5 -22.90 -12.84 -1.96
CA GLU A 5 -22.41 -12.84 -3.35
C GLU A 5 -21.38 -11.75 -3.59
N LEU A 6 -21.56 -10.55 -3.00
CA LEU A 6 -20.58 -9.46 -3.10
C LEU A 6 -19.26 -9.84 -2.43
N LYS A 7 -19.31 -10.39 -1.21
CA LYS A 7 -18.12 -10.87 -0.49
C LYS A 7 -17.36 -11.94 -1.28
N GLN A 8 -18.07 -12.92 -1.82
CA GLN A 8 -17.48 -13.97 -2.62
C GLN A 8 -16.74 -13.38 -3.83
N ARG A 9 -17.36 -12.48 -4.57
CA ARG A 9 -16.73 -11.81 -5.73
C ARG A 9 -15.48 -11.01 -5.35
N ILE A 10 -15.49 -10.38 -4.17
CA ILE A 10 -14.30 -9.66 -3.66
C ILE A 10 -13.18 -10.66 -3.39
N CYS A 11 -13.44 -11.75 -2.66
CA CYS A 11 -12.44 -12.78 -2.38
C CYS A 11 -11.86 -13.37 -3.66
N GLU A 12 -12.70 -13.76 -4.61
CA GLU A 12 -12.25 -14.26 -5.92
C GLU A 12 -11.40 -13.24 -6.70
N SER A 13 -11.71 -11.93 -6.56
CA SER A 13 -10.93 -10.88 -7.20
C SER A 13 -9.55 -10.71 -6.55
N VAL A 14 -9.46 -10.83 -5.23
CA VAL A 14 -8.20 -10.84 -4.48
C VAL A 14 -7.35 -12.04 -4.89
N ASP A 15 -7.94 -13.25 -4.91
CA ASP A 15 -7.24 -14.47 -5.28
C ASP A 15 -6.66 -14.41 -6.70
N ARG A 16 -7.42 -13.86 -7.65
CA ARG A 16 -6.92 -13.66 -9.03
C ARG A 16 -5.74 -12.70 -9.11
N ARG A 17 -5.61 -11.78 -8.16
CA ARG A 17 -4.53 -10.79 -8.11
C ARG A 17 -3.43 -11.14 -7.12
N ARG A 18 -3.45 -12.33 -6.54
CA ARG A 18 -2.53 -12.77 -5.50
C ARG A 18 -1.07 -12.43 -5.84
N SER A 19 -0.58 -12.86 -6.99
CA SER A 19 0.82 -12.63 -7.38
C SER A 19 1.19 -11.15 -7.47
N GLN A 20 0.26 -10.30 -7.91
CA GLN A 20 0.48 -8.85 -7.95
C GLN A 20 0.53 -8.26 -6.55
N ILE A 21 -0.40 -8.66 -5.68
CA ILE A 21 -0.48 -8.18 -4.29
C ILE A 21 0.77 -8.61 -3.51
N GLU A 22 1.12 -9.90 -3.56
CA GLU A 22 2.32 -10.44 -2.91
C GLU A 22 3.59 -9.76 -3.45
N GLY A 23 3.69 -9.57 -4.77
CA GLY A 23 4.83 -8.91 -5.41
C GLY A 23 5.05 -7.45 -4.97
N ILE A 24 3.98 -6.69 -4.72
CA ILE A 24 4.06 -5.34 -4.16
C ILE A 24 4.60 -5.39 -2.72
N GLY A 25 4.05 -6.28 -1.88
CA GLY A 25 4.48 -6.46 -0.51
C GLY A 25 5.96 -6.87 -0.40
N ASP A 26 6.40 -7.77 -1.27
CA ASP A 26 7.80 -8.23 -1.34
C ASP A 26 8.74 -7.11 -1.79
N GLN A 27 8.33 -6.32 -2.78
CA GLN A 27 9.10 -5.17 -3.27
C GLN A 27 9.31 -4.12 -2.16
N ILE A 28 8.29 -3.85 -1.37
CA ILE A 28 8.35 -2.93 -0.23
C ILE A 28 9.23 -3.53 0.88
N MET A 29 9.10 -4.83 1.15
CA MET A 29 9.85 -5.53 2.18
C MET A 29 11.37 -5.42 1.98
N VAL A 30 11.85 -5.51 0.74
CA VAL A 30 13.28 -5.44 0.43
C VAL A 30 13.82 -4.02 0.27
N ASN A 31 12.94 -3.01 0.29
CA ASN A 31 13.29 -1.59 0.18
C ASN A 31 12.68 -0.77 1.33
N PRO A 32 13.02 -1.09 2.58
CA PRO A 32 12.42 -0.42 3.74
C PRO A 32 12.88 1.04 3.85
N GLU A 33 11.92 1.92 4.10
CA GLU A 33 12.16 3.35 4.29
C GLU A 33 11.56 3.81 5.62
N LEU A 34 12.28 4.67 6.35
CA LEU A 34 11.83 5.22 7.62
C LEU A 34 10.74 6.28 7.42
N GLY A 35 9.96 6.52 8.47
CA GLY A 35 8.89 7.52 8.48
C GLY A 35 9.33 8.89 7.98
N PHE A 36 8.50 9.52 7.15
CA PHE A 36 8.74 10.75 6.40
C PHE A 36 9.90 10.72 5.39
N LYS A 37 10.40 9.51 5.07
CA LYS A 37 11.43 9.26 4.06
C LYS A 37 11.01 8.18 3.07
N GLU A 38 9.73 7.83 3.03
CA GLU A 38 9.15 6.75 2.22
C GLU A 38 8.94 7.18 0.76
N PHE A 39 9.95 7.75 0.13
CA PHE A 39 9.82 8.33 -1.21
C PHE A 39 9.62 7.29 -2.31
N GLU A 40 10.38 6.19 -2.27
CA GLU A 40 10.25 5.13 -3.28
C GLU A 40 9.01 4.29 -3.03
N THR A 41 8.65 4.03 -1.77
CA THR A 41 7.39 3.35 -1.41
C THR A 41 6.19 4.18 -1.85
N ALA A 42 6.19 5.47 -1.60
CA ALA A 42 5.13 6.39 -2.05
C ALA A 42 4.99 6.42 -3.57
N LYS A 43 6.12 6.43 -4.29
CA LYS A 43 6.14 6.38 -5.75
C LYS A 43 5.58 5.07 -6.29
N LEU A 44 5.94 3.94 -5.69
CA LEU A 44 5.39 2.63 -6.05
C LEU A 44 3.86 2.63 -5.88
N VAL A 45 3.37 3.11 -4.74
CA VAL A 45 1.93 3.18 -4.47
C VAL A 45 1.21 4.10 -5.46
N ALA A 46 1.74 5.29 -5.71
CA ALA A 46 1.15 6.24 -6.66
C ALA A 46 1.07 5.63 -8.08
N ASN A 47 2.17 5.06 -8.57
CA ASN A 47 2.22 4.43 -9.88
C ASN A 47 1.23 3.26 -9.99
N THR A 48 1.16 2.42 -8.97
CA THR A 48 0.21 1.28 -8.94
C THR A 48 -1.24 1.76 -8.98
N MET A 49 -1.58 2.81 -8.24
CA MET A 49 -2.92 3.38 -8.29
C MET A 49 -3.24 4.01 -9.66
N GLU A 50 -2.28 4.68 -10.28
CA GLU A 50 -2.43 5.25 -11.63
C GLU A 50 -2.60 4.18 -12.70
N GLU A 51 -1.91 3.04 -12.60
CA GLU A 51 -2.13 1.88 -13.47
C GLU A 51 -3.55 1.33 -13.36
N PHE A 52 -4.19 1.45 -12.21
CA PHE A 52 -5.61 1.13 -12.02
C PHE A 52 -6.58 2.24 -12.47
N GLY A 53 -6.07 3.34 -13.01
CA GLY A 53 -6.87 4.44 -13.53
C GLY A 53 -7.30 5.48 -12.50
N PHE A 54 -6.72 5.47 -11.31
CA PHE A 54 -6.96 6.52 -10.32
C PHE A 54 -6.14 7.77 -10.62
N GLN A 55 -6.70 8.92 -10.32
CA GLN A 55 -5.93 10.15 -10.18
C GLN A 55 -5.37 10.22 -8.77
N THR A 56 -4.06 10.38 -8.65
CA THR A 56 -3.37 10.43 -7.35
C THR A 56 -2.98 11.86 -6.98
N GLU A 57 -3.07 12.17 -5.69
CA GLU A 57 -2.39 13.29 -5.04
C GLU A 57 -1.18 12.74 -4.29
N THR A 58 0.00 13.31 -4.51
CA THR A 58 1.26 12.91 -3.86
C THR A 58 1.85 14.04 -3.02
N GLY A 59 2.83 13.72 -2.17
CA GLY A 59 3.52 14.69 -1.33
C GLY A 59 2.70 15.21 -0.15
N LEU A 60 1.59 14.57 0.18
CA LEU A 60 0.79 14.92 1.35
C LEU A 60 1.59 14.58 2.61
N ALA A 61 1.74 15.54 3.52
CA ALA A 61 2.61 15.40 4.70
C ALA A 61 4.00 14.81 4.33
N ARG A 62 4.58 15.24 3.21
CA ARG A 62 5.86 14.88 2.57
C ARG A 62 5.78 13.66 1.65
N THR A 63 5.32 12.51 2.10
CA THR A 63 5.35 11.23 1.36
C THR A 63 3.98 10.61 1.12
N GLY A 64 2.93 11.17 1.73
CA GLY A 64 1.59 10.61 1.62
C GLY A 64 1.03 10.62 0.19
N VAL A 65 0.28 9.58 -0.13
CA VAL A 65 -0.42 9.40 -1.40
C VAL A 65 -1.91 9.24 -1.13
N LYS A 66 -2.75 9.87 -1.94
CA LYS A 66 -4.20 9.76 -1.86
C LYS A 66 -4.80 9.58 -3.24
N ALA A 67 -5.77 8.70 -3.34
CA ALA A 67 -6.61 8.55 -4.52
C ALA A 67 -8.08 8.52 -4.13
N VAL A 68 -8.97 8.94 -5.02
CA VAL A 68 -10.42 8.96 -4.78
C VAL A 68 -11.14 8.23 -5.90
N LEU A 69 -11.91 7.22 -5.53
CA LEU A 69 -12.84 6.55 -6.42
C LEU A 69 -14.26 7.10 -6.19
N LYS A 70 -14.82 7.75 -7.19
CA LYS A 70 -16.20 8.21 -7.12
C LYS A 70 -17.16 7.06 -7.40
N GLY A 71 -18.07 6.82 -6.47
CA GLY A 71 -19.20 5.91 -6.68
C GLY A 71 -20.21 6.46 -7.71
N LYS A 72 -21.07 5.58 -8.23
CA LYS A 72 -22.12 5.95 -9.19
C LYS A 72 -23.25 6.78 -8.57
N ASN A 73 -23.53 6.56 -7.30
CA ASN A 73 -24.64 7.18 -6.58
C ASN A 73 -24.12 8.03 -5.42
N PRO A 74 -24.87 9.09 -5.02
CA PRO A 74 -24.58 9.81 -3.79
C PRO A 74 -24.59 8.86 -2.56
N GLY A 75 -23.65 9.06 -1.65
CA GLY A 75 -23.54 8.22 -0.46
C GLY A 75 -22.39 8.67 0.44
N PRO A 76 -22.15 7.95 1.53
CA PRO A 76 -21.04 8.26 2.42
C PRO A 76 -19.70 7.99 1.73
N THR A 77 -18.68 8.72 2.18
CA THR A 77 -17.28 8.46 1.79
C THR A 77 -16.64 7.52 2.80
N VAL A 78 -15.99 6.46 2.30
CA VAL A 78 -15.23 5.51 3.12
C VAL A 78 -13.77 5.65 2.75
N ALA A 79 -12.88 5.67 3.73
CA ALA A 79 -11.44 5.68 3.54
C ALA A 79 -10.83 4.31 3.88
N LEU A 80 -9.93 3.84 3.01
CA LEU A 80 -8.97 2.79 3.32
C LEU A 80 -7.63 3.46 3.54
N ILE A 81 -6.95 3.15 4.63
CA ILE A 81 -5.69 3.77 5.01
C ILE A 81 -4.65 2.66 5.17
N GLY A 82 -3.51 2.82 4.50
CA GLY A 82 -2.32 2.00 4.66
C GLY A 82 -1.13 2.87 5.06
N GLU A 83 -0.16 2.29 5.74
CA GLU A 83 1.03 2.96 6.25
C GLU A 83 2.25 2.56 5.42
N LEU A 84 3.07 3.54 5.04
CA LEU A 84 4.20 3.35 4.12
C LEU A 84 5.52 3.05 4.85
N ASP A 85 5.64 3.43 6.11
CA ASP A 85 6.88 3.45 6.86
C ASP A 85 7.33 2.06 7.35
N SER A 86 8.61 1.96 7.54
CA SER A 86 9.29 0.89 8.26
C SER A 86 9.85 1.38 9.60
N LEU A 87 10.42 0.48 10.37
CA LEU A 87 11.00 0.76 11.68
C LEU A 87 12.53 0.72 11.64
N GLY A 88 13.19 1.38 12.59
CA GLY A 88 14.61 1.21 12.86
C GLY A 88 14.85 -0.07 13.67
N VAL A 89 15.24 -1.17 13.02
CA VAL A 89 15.52 -2.48 13.64
C VAL A 89 16.80 -3.05 13.05
N ALA A 90 17.93 -2.68 13.64
CA ALA A 90 19.27 -2.96 13.09
C ALA A 90 19.65 -4.45 13.01
N ASP A 91 19.01 -5.30 13.80
CA ASP A 91 19.24 -6.74 13.83
C ASP A 91 18.23 -7.55 13.02
N HIS A 92 17.37 -6.88 12.25
CA HIS A 92 16.40 -7.57 11.38
C HIS A 92 17.12 -8.22 10.18
N PRO A 93 16.77 -9.47 9.79
CA PRO A 93 17.43 -10.18 8.69
C PRO A 93 17.41 -9.43 7.35
N MET A 94 16.41 -8.60 7.12
CA MET A 94 16.25 -7.80 5.90
C MET A 94 16.43 -6.31 6.15
N VAL A 95 17.27 -5.94 7.10
CA VAL A 95 17.55 -4.53 7.39
C VAL A 95 18.31 -3.87 6.23
N ASN A 96 17.98 -2.64 5.94
CA ASN A 96 18.82 -1.79 5.09
C ASN A 96 20.03 -1.36 5.92
N PRO A 97 21.25 -1.78 5.56
CA PRO A 97 22.45 -1.53 6.38
C PRO A 97 22.85 -0.05 6.44
N GLU A 98 22.40 0.76 5.48
CA GLU A 98 22.72 2.19 5.45
C GLU A 98 21.81 3.01 6.37
N THR A 99 20.54 2.65 6.45
CA THR A 99 19.51 3.41 7.18
C THR A 99 19.11 2.76 8.50
N GLY A 100 19.36 1.47 8.68
CA GLY A 100 18.86 0.67 9.79
C GLY A 100 17.36 0.36 9.70
N ALA A 101 16.74 0.66 8.57
CA ALA A 101 15.31 0.46 8.34
C ALA A 101 14.98 -1.00 8.06
N ALA A 102 13.86 -1.49 8.60
CA ALA A 102 13.34 -2.81 8.30
C ALA A 102 11.81 -2.86 8.46
N HIS A 103 11.13 -3.62 7.61
CA HIS A 103 9.71 -3.89 7.76
C HIS A 103 9.44 -4.96 8.83
N ALA A 104 9.49 -4.55 10.10
CA ALA A 104 9.29 -5.40 11.27
C ALA A 104 7.89 -5.25 11.90
N CYS A 105 7.05 -4.37 11.36
CA CYS A 105 5.68 -4.10 11.86
C CYS A 105 4.58 -4.65 10.93
N GLY A 106 4.90 -4.99 9.68
CA GLY A 106 3.95 -5.54 8.70
C GLY A 106 3.30 -4.51 7.79
N HIS A 107 3.75 -3.25 7.75
CA HIS A 107 3.19 -2.23 6.87
C HIS A 107 3.35 -2.60 5.39
N ASN A 108 4.41 -3.30 5.01
CA ASN A 108 4.60 -3.85 3.66
C ASN A 108 3.51 -4.83 3.21
N ALA A 109 2.89 -5.51 4.15
CA ALA A 109 1.78 -6.43 3.88
C ALA A 109 0.41 -5.75 3.99
N GLN A 110 0.34 -4.62 4.70
CA GLN A 110 -0.88 -3.83 4.88
C GLN A 110 -1.20 -3.00 3.63
N ILE A 111 -0.18 -2.37 3.03
CA ILE A 111 -0.33 -1.44 1.91
C ILE A 111 -0.84 -2.13 0.65
#